data_d1215ea237963d0ab85ff3667ab5bf95
#
_entry.id   d1215ea237963d0ab85ff3667ab5bf95
#
_cell.length_a   1.000
_cell.length_b   1.000
_cell.length_c   1.000
_cell.angle_alpha   90.00
_cell.angle_beta   90.00
_cell.angle_gamma   90.00
#
_symmetry.space_group_name_H-M   'P 1'
#
loop_
_entity.id
_entity.type
_entity.pdbx_description
1 polymer ?
#
loop_
_entity_poly.entity_id
_entity_poly.type
_entity_poly.pdbx_seq_one_letter_code
_entity_poly.pdbx_strand_id
1 'polypeptide(L)'
;MPLAYDEPMPTRWADLQMLQTRVRPVRSILESSVLRVFIGSIVGLLLQAATHETTITTAARDNLAVKMLQTIVGDNPVLPGDHADPSIIRIGDTYWATNTSSAWAPIFPIFSSRDLKTWKPEGSIFSDSPDWSSGNFWAPEFTLDQGHVRVYYTAQKVDGPLCVAVATADRPQGPYIDHGPMVCQDVGSIDPSFIRDEHGKPYLIWKKDANSVGRATTIFAQETTPDGLKLVGQSYKLIENDSRWERQVVEAPCIFRRDGWFYLIYAGAACCGRSCDYGVGIARSRKLLGPWLKDPDNPIIAGNNTWTCPGHGSVVESSKGDYYFLYHAYSKQGSVYSGREGLMDQMTWNAKDWPVVNGGHGPSSGGAVMTYPIDDNFSGVTLGLRWEWPIYAKPDVNLSDGSLTLSPNPKLSADFLGGILAQSTSMLTYTASATLLTDDMSPGELAGLAIIGDQWNAVGLSVQNGRSAVQWRRDKGIWKSLATAPLPPARQIYLRLESKNGTLFSARYSSDGINWKGLGTPIDVSSLPPWDLGLRVGLTCGGTGGARARFTGFHVEAVPSAQTRREE
;
A
#
# COMPACT_ATOMS: atom_id res chain seq x y z
N MET A 1 20.58 9.94 -20.45
CA MET A 1 21.86 9.62 -19.80
C MET A 1 21.52 9.10 -18.42
N PRO A 2 21.84 7.88 -18.03
CA PRO A 2 21.53 7.35 -16.73
C PRO A 2 22.62 7.77 -15.74
N LEU A 3 22.21 8.32 -14.60
CA LEU A 3 23.08 8.56 -13.46
C LEU A 3 23.27 7.24 -12.72
N ALA A 4 24.50 6.74 -12.77
CA ALA A 4 24.96 5.61 -11.97
C ALA A 4 25.23 6.08 -10.55
N TYR A 5 24.66 5.40 -9.56
CA TYR A 5 25.10 5.46 -8.17
C TYR A 5 26.03 4.29 -7.92
N ASP A 6 27.34 4.56 -7.92
CA ASP A 6 28.37 3.71 -7.30
C ASP A 6 28.62 4.27 -5.91
N GLU A 7 28.32 3.46 -4.89
CA GLU A 7 28.84 3.68 -3.54
C GLU A 7 29.82 2.57 -3.17
N PRO A 8 30.98 2.91 -2.60
CA PRO A 8 31.91 1.90 -2.06
C PRO A 8 31.55 1.55 -0.61
N MET A 9 31.47 0.27 -0.33
CA MET A 9 31.36 -0.29 1.03
C MET A 9 32.67 -0.12 1.82
N PRO A 10 32.62 0.25 3.11
CA PRO A 10 33.74 0.07 4.01
C PRO A 10 33.74 -1.32 4.65
N THR A 11 34.88 -1.97 4.53
CA THR A 11 35.22 -3.25 5.15
C THR A 11 35.58 -3.11 6.64
N ARG A 12 35.28 -4.19 7.39
CA ARG A 12 35.81 -4.61 8.69
C ARG A 12 35.12 -4.10 9.94
N TRP A 13 34.46 -5.05 10.59
CA TRP A 13 34.61 -5.30 12.03
C TRP A 13 34.65 -6.81 12.25
N ALA A 14 35.81 -7.25 12.70
CA ALA A 14 36.04 -8.56 13.33
C ALA A 14 36.22 -8.30 14.83
N ASP A 15 35.89 -9.33 15.59
CA ASP A 15 36.23 -9.57 16.99
C ASP A 15 35.43 -8.84 18.09
N LEU A 16 34.57 -9.62 18.71
CA LEU A 16 34.57 -9.82 20.17
C LEU A 16 33.70 -11.05 20.52
N GLN A 17 34.42 -12.15 20.79
CA GLN A 17 33.89 -13.34 21.45
C GLN A 17 33.89 -13.15 22.97
N MET A 18 32.97 -13.90 23.59
CA MET A 18 33.01 -14.43 24.96
C MET A 18 32.51 -13.54 26.10
N LEU A 19 31.36 -13.98 26.60
CA LEU A 19 31.25 -14.34 28.03
C LEU A 19 29.95 -15.17 28.23
N GLN A 20 30.16 -16.49 28.35
CA GLN A 20 29.17 -17.41 28.92
C GLN A 20 29.17 -17.29 30.43
N THR A 21 28.04 -17.07 31.07
CA THR A 21 27.84 -17.43 32.47
C THR A 21 26.65 -18.38 32.61
N ARG A 22 26.98 -19.55 33.16
CA ARG A 22 26.10 -20.65 33.56
C ARG A 22 25.14 -20.20 34.65
N VAL A 23 23.87 -20.57 34.55
CA VAL A 23 22.97 -20.69 35.71
C VAL A 23 22.39 -22.11 35.72
N ARG A 24 22.62 -22.80 36.82
CA ARG A 24 22.13 -24.16 37.13
C ARG A 24 20.64 -24.13 37.53
N PRO A 25 19.92 -25.25 37.37
CA PRO A 25 18.53 -25.34 37.78
C PRO A 25 18.41 -25.67 39.29
N VAL A 26 17.48 -25.02 39.95
CA VAL A 26 17.06 -25.39 41.32
C VAL A 26 15.80 -26.27 41.23
N ARG A 27 15.93 -27.51 41.72
CA ARG A 27 14.82 -28.40 42.10
C ARG A 27 14.52 -28.19 43.55
N SER A 28 13.24 -28.08 43.91
CA SER A 28 12.66 -28.69 45.15
C SER A 28 11.20 -28.24 45.29
N ILE A 29 10.28 -29.16 45.29
CA ILE A 29 9.53 -29.74 46.43
C ILE A 29 8.63 -28.71 47.08
N LEU A 30 7.32 -28.91 46.94
CA LEU A 30 6.36 -28.87 48.07
C LEU A 30 5.03 -29.51 47.65
N GLU A 31 4.84 -30.72 48.20
CA GLU A 31 3.53 -31.30 48.39
C GLU A 31 2.80 -30.50 49.48
N SER A 32 1.57 -30.09 49.26
CA SER A 32 0.67 -29.79 50.35
C SER A 32 -0.78 -30.08 49.98
N SER A 33 -1.35 -30.89 50.79
CA SER A 33 -2.66 -31.55 50.76
C SER A 33 -3.87 -30.62 51.00
N VAL A 34 -3.79 -29.35 50.69
CA VAL A 34 -4.86 -28.35 50.96
C VAL A 34 -5.72 -28.01 49.74
N LEU A 35 -5.34 -28.50 48.55
CA LEU A 35 -6.05 -28.12 47.31
C LEU A 35 -7.23 -29.03 46.93
N ARG A 36 -7.52 -30.07 47.72
CA ARG A 36 -8.64 -31.02 47.41
C ARG A 36 -9.99 -30.66 48.03
N VAL A 37 -10.06 -29.70 48.93
CA VAL A 37 -11.33 -29.31 49.58
C VAL A 37 -12.03 -28.13 48.88
N PHE A 38 -11.31 -27.33 48.12
CA PHE A 38 -11.89 -26.15 47.44
C PHE A 38 -12.51 -26.45 46.08
N ILE A 39 -12.16 -27.54 45.42
CA ILE A 39 -12.69 -27.90 44.10
C ILE A 39 -14.08 -28.57 44.20
N GLY A 40 -14.39 -29.22 45.29
CA GLY A 40 -15.70 -29.87 45.53
C GLY A 40 -16.86 -28.89 45.77
N SER A 41 -16.57 -27.69 46.26
CA SER A 41 -17.61 -26.67 46.55
C SER A 41 -17.98 -25.78 45.38
N ILE A 42 -17.11 -25.67 44.39
CA ILE A 42 -17.37 -24.85 43.17
C ILE A 42 -18.18 -25.66 42.14
N VAL A 43 -18.00 -26.97 42.06
CA VAL A 43 -18.76 -27.82 41.13
C VAL A 43 -20.20 -28.01 41.61
N GLY A 44 -20.47 -27.99 42.94
CA GLY A 44 -21.84 -28.05 43.51
C GLY A 44 -22.66 -26.78 43.26
N LEU A 45 -22.03 -25.63 43.17
CA LEU A 45 -22.69 -24.34 42.89
C LEU A 45 -22.96 -24.10 41.39
N LEU A 46 -22.23 -24.76 40.50
CA LEU A 46 -22.44 -24.66 39.05
C LEU A 46 -23.53 -25.61 38.53
N LEU A 47 -23.91 -26.65 39.29
CA LEU A 47 -24.98 -27.59 38.92
C LEU A 47 -26.37 -27.16 39.43
N GLN A 48 -26.48 -26.18 40.32
CA GLN A 48 -27.78 -25.60 40.75
C GLN A 48 -28.18 -24.33 39.96
N ALA A 49 -27.28 -23.78 39.08
CA ALA A 49 -27.58 -22.63 38.22
C ALA A 49 -28.12 -23.04 36.85
N ALA A 50 -28.31 -24.34 36.58
CA ALA A 50 -28.69 -24.84 35.24
C ALA A 50 -30.21 -25.12 35.08
N THR A 51 -31.07 -24.62 35.97
CA THR A 51 -32.54 -24.81 35.84
C THR A 51 -33.36 -23.52 35.96
N HIS A 52 -32.79 -22.38 35.66
CA HIS A 52 -33.58 -21.19 35.30
C HIS A 52 -33.32 -20.85 33.81
N GLU A 53 -34.19 -21.32 32.95
CA GLU A 53 -34.35 -20.78 31.60
C GLU A 53 -34.74 -19.30 31.72
N THR A 54 -33.73 -18.43 31.66
CA THR A 54 -33.95 -17.03 31.39
C THR A 54 -34.08 -16.90 29.87
N THR A 55 -35.28 -16.73 29.41
CA THR A 55 -35.59 -16.29 28.05
C THR A 55 -34.93 -14.94 27.84
N ILE A 56 -33.71 -14.96 27.30
CA ILE A 56 -33.04 -13.74 26.80
C ILE A 56 -33.81 -13.35 25.56
N THR A 57 -34.57 -12.26 25.63
CA THR A 57 -35.32 -11.72 24.50
C THR A 57 -34.35 -11.39 23.35
N THR A 58 -34.82 -11.57 22.11
CA THR A 58 -34.05 -11.26 20.88
C THR A 58 -33.42 -9.87 20.93
N ALA A 59 -34.13 -8.89 21.51
CA ALA A 59 -33.63 -7.53 21.70
C ALA A 59 -32.39 -7.41 22.61
N ALA A 60 -32.20 -8.31 23.58
CA ALA A 60 -31.02 -8.33 24.45
C ALA A 60 -29.81 -8.99 23.74
N ARG A 61 -30.05 -9.97 22.86
CA ARG A 61 -29.03 -10.56 22.00
C ARG A 61 -28.57 -9.59 20.93
N ASP A 62 -29.49 -8.86 20.31
CA ASP A 62 -29.19 -7.84 19.32
C ASP A 62 -28.42 -6.65 19.95
N ASN A 63 -28.76 -6.23 21.16
CA ASN A 63 -28.01 -5.21 21.89
C ASN A 63 -26.61 -5.67 22.33
N LEU A 64 -26.42 -6.96 22.69
CA LEU A 64 -25.10 -7.49 23.00
C LEU A 64 -24.24 -7.64 21.73
N ALA A 65 -24.83 -8.10 20.63
CA ALA A 65 -24.17 -8.19 19.33
C ALA A 65 -23.83 -6.79 18.77
N VAL A 66 -24.74 -5.82 18.91
CA VAL A 66 -24.48 -4.43 18.52
C VAL A 66 -23.43 -3.77 19.43
N LYS A 67 -23.41 -4.10 20.73
CA LYS A 67 -22.39 -3.60 21.67
C LYS A 67 -21.02 -4.28 21.46
N MET A 68 -20.98 -5.54 21.05
CA MET A 68 -19.73 -6.21 20.61
C MET A 68 -19.22 -5.69 19.25
N LEU A 69 -20.12 -5.29 18.34
CA LEU A 69 -19.75 -4.66 17.06
C LEU A 69 -19.25 -3.21 17.22
N GLN A 70 -19.48 -2.55 18.35
CA GLN A 70 -19.05 -1.17 18.60
C GLN A 70 -17.67 -1.03 19.27
N THR A 71 -16.95 -2.11 19.56
CA THR A 71 -15.71 -2.04 20.37
C THR A 71 -14.50 -2.67 19.70
N ILE A 72 -14.48 -2.80 18.38
CA ILE A 72 -13.26 -3.27 17.66
C ILE A 72 -12.86 -2.20 16.65
N VAL A 73 -12.33 -1.09 17.15
CA VAL A 73 -11.41 -0.22 16.41
C VAL A 73 -10.03 -0.82 16.63
N GLY A 74 -9.42 -1.41 15.61
CA GLY A 74 -8.10 -2.00 15.73
C GLY A 74 -7.80 -3.18 14.81
N ASP A 75 -8.54 -3.37 13.73
CA ASP A 75 -8.26 -4.43 12.75
C ASP A 75 -7.40 -3.90 11.59
N ASN A 76 -6.17 -3.47 11.90
CA ASN A 76 -5.23 -3.08 10.87
C ASN A 76 -4.59 -4.30 10.19
N PRO A 77 -4.36 -4.24 8.85
CA PRO A 77 -4.58 -3.09 7.97
C PRO A 77 -6.05 -2.93 7.53
N VAL A 78 -6.53 -1.68 7.39
CA VAL A 78 -7.85 -1.39 6.81
C VAL A 78 -7.81 -1.33 5.27
N LEU A 79 -6.63 -1.03 4.70
CA LEU A 79 -6.32 -1.11 3.28
C LEU A 79 -5.11 -2.05 3.11
N PRO A 80 -5.34 -3.37 2.99
CA PRO A 80 -4.26 -4.36 2.85
C PRO A 80 -3.65 -4.34 1.46
N GLY A 81 -2.34 -4.50 1.37
CA GLY A 81 -1.56 -4.39 0.14
C GLY A 81 -0.88 -3.03 0.03
N ASP A 82 -0.54 -2.62 -1.20
CA ASP A 82 0.26 -1.42 -1.44
C ASP A 82 -0.60 -0.16 -1.51
N HIS A 83 -0.79 0.51 -0.37
CA HIS A 83 -1.59 1.72 -0.19
C HIS A 83 -0.79 2.81 0.52
N ALA A 84 0.33 3.20 -0.09
CA ALA A 84 1.24 4.20 0.44
C ALA A 84 0.65 5.61 0.44
N ASP A 85 1.06 6.43 1.42
CA ASP A 85 0.75 7.86 1.51
C ASP A 85 -0.75 8.15 1.39
N PRO A 86 -1.60 7.51 2.22
CA PRO A 86 -3.04 7.62 2.08
C PRO A 86 -3.56 8.97 2.59
N SER A 87 -4.55 9.53 1.89
CA SER A 87 -5.31 10.70 2.31
C SER A 87 -6.79 10.38 2.44
N ILE A 88 -7.50 11.09 3.32
CA ILE A 88 -8.89 10.84 3.64
C ILE A 88 -9.69 12.13 3.89
N ILE A 89 -10.91 12.17 3.34
CA ILE A 89 -11.91 13.19 3.68
C ILE A 89 -13.25 12.54 4.04
N ARG A 90 -14.12 13.28 4.71
CA ARG A 90 -15.50 12.89 4.97
C ARG A 90 -16.49 13.84 4.29
N ILE A 91 -17.46 13.28 3.57
CA ILE A 91 -18.59 14.02 2.99
C ILE A 91 -19.87 13.33 3.43
N GLY A 92 -20.64 14.01 4.25
CA GLY A 92 -21.82 13.42 4.90
C GLY A 92 -21.41 12.22 5.77
N ASP A 93 -22.00 11.06 5.52
CA ASP A 93 -21.72 9.80 6.24
C ASP A 93 -20.71 8.90 5.51
N THR A 94 -20.08 9.39 4.45
CA THR A 94 -19.13 8.61 3.65
C THR A 94 -17.74 9.19 3.78
N TYR A 95 -16.77 8.32 4.04
CA TYR A 95 -15.34 8.59 4.01
C TYR A 95 -14.80 8.22 2.64
N TRP A 96 -13.91 9.06 2.13
CA TRP A 96 -13.26 8.89 0.83
C TRP A 96 -11.76 8.91 1.02
N ALA A 97 -11.07 7.91 0.48
CA ALA A 97 -9.63 7.81 0.57
C ALA A 97 -9.01 7.64 -0.80
N THR A 98 -7.74 8.05 -0.91
CA THR A 98 -6.88 7.84 -2.08
C THR A 98 -5.45 7.60 -1.59
N ASN A 99 -4.58 7.10 -2.47
CA ASN A 99 -3.18 6.83 -2.13
C ASN A 99 -2.25 6.93 -3.35
N THR A 100 -0.96 6.90 -3.10
CA THR A 100 0.13 6.90 -4.10
C THR A 100 -0.03 5.77 -5.12
N SER A 101 0.24 6.08 -6.39
CA SER A 101 0.30 5.12 -7.50
C SER A 101 1.70 4.95 -8.09
N SER A 102 2.59 5.92 -7.87
CA SER A 102 3.95 5.98 -8.39
C SER A 102 4.03 5.84 -9.91
N ALA A 103 4.31 4.65 -10.43
CA ALA A 103 4.43 4.36 -11.85
C ALA A 103 3.28 3.48 -12.42
N TRP A 104 2.18 3.33 -11.67
CA TRP A 104 1.04 2.52 -12.06
C TRP A 104 -0.20 3.36 -12.34
N ALA A 105 -0.98 2.94 -13.32
CA ALA A 105 -2.28 3.49 -13.70
C ALA A 105 -3.36 2.39 -13.56
N PRO A 106 -4.63 2.75 -13.29
CA PRO A 106 -5.18 4.10 -13.11
C PRO A 106 -4.56 4.84 -11.91
N ILE A 107 -4.38 6.16 -12.04
CA ILE A 107 -3.57 6.96 -11.13
C ILE A 107 -4.42 7.43 -9.96
N PHE A 108 -3.90 7.26 -8.72
CA PHE A 108 -4.53 7.64 -7.47
C PHE A 108 -5.90 6.97 -7.30
N PRO A 109 -5.94 5.68 -6.93
CA PRO A 109 -7.19 4.94 -6.73
C PRO A 109 -8.04 5.60 -5.65
N ILE A 110 -9.35 5.54 -5.83
CA ILE A 110 -10.35 6.11 -4.93
C ILE A 110 -11.09 4.98 -4.23
N PHE A 111 -11.21 5.11 -2.92
CA PHE A 111 -11.96 4.20 -2.07
C PHE A 111 -13.03 4.93 -1.28
N SER A 112 -14.13 4.24 -0.97
CA SER A 112 -15.16 4.75 -0.05
C SER A 112 -15.39 3.81 1.11
N SER A 113 -15.76 4.38 2.27
CA SER A 113 -16.16 3.64 3.47
C SER A 113 -17.24 4.38 4.23
N ARG A 114 -18.08 3.64 4.97
CA ARG A 114 -19.03 4.22 5.93
C ARG A 114 -18.68 3.94 7.39
N ASP A 115 -17.69 3.08 7.61
CA ASP A 115 -17.33 2.58 8.94
C ASP A 115 -15.82 2.71 9.25
N LEU A 116 -15.01 3.24 8.32
CA LEU A 116 -13.55 3.34 8.37
C LEU A 116 -12.82 2.00 8.40
N LYS A 117 -13.53 0.89 8.25
CA LYS A 117 -12.99 -0.48 8.29
C LYS A 117 -13.11 -1.18 6.95
N THR A 118 -14.28 -1.08 6.34
CA THR A 118 -14.59 -1.72 5.06
C THR A 118 -14.48 -0.70 3.94
N TRP A 119 -13.53 -0.90 3.04
CA TRP A 119 -13.24 0.00 1.93
C TRP A 119 -13.62 -0.63 0.60
N LYS A 120 -14.31 0.14 -0.22
CA LYS A 120 -14.77 -0.24 -1.55
C LYS A 120 -14.05 0.59 -2.60
N PRO A 121 -13.43 0.00 -3.64
CA PRO A 121 -12.88 0.75 -4.76
C PRO A 121 -14.00 1.43 -5.55
N GLU A 122 -13.79 2.69 -5.93
CA GLU A 122 -14.78 3.54 -6.62
C GLU A 122 -14.27 4.09 -7.95
N GLY A 123 -12.97 3.98 -8.24
CA GLY A 123 -12.32 4.49 -9.44
C GLY A 123 -10.94 5.05 -9.16
N SER A 124 -10.56 6.08 -9.88
CA SER A 124 -9.27 6.77 -9.77
C SER A 124 -9.39 8.25 -10.09
N ILE A 125 -8.41 9.05 -9.67
CA ILE A 125 -8.34 10.48 -10.01
C ILE A 125 -8.10 10.64 -11.52
N PHE A 126 -7.15 9.91 -12.08
CA PHE A 126 -6.85 9.95 -13.51
C PHE A 126 -6.80 8.54 -14.09
N SER A 127 -7.36 8.34 -15.28
CA SER A 127 -7.22 7.09 -16.06
C SER A 127 -5.85 6.99 -16.72
N ASP A 128 -5.27 8.13 -17.07
CA ASP A 128 -4.01 8.28 -17.78
C ASP A 128 -3.20 9.44 -17.20
N SER A 129 -1.88 9.46 -17.46
CA SER A 129 -1.01 10.54 -16.98
C SER A 129 -1.37 11.87 -17.61
N PRO A 130 -1.48 12.96 -16.81
CA PRO A 130 -1.52 14.31 -17.35
C PRO A 130 -0.33 14.61 -18.26
N ASP A 131 -0.53 15.33 -19.37
CA ASP A 131 0.47 15.55 -20.43
C ASP A 131 1.78 16.20 -19.94
N TRP A 132 1.72 16.96 -18.85
CA TRP A 132 2.89 17.64 -18.28
C TRP A 132 3.78 16.72 -17.44
N SER A 133 3.31 15.50 -17.11
CA SER A 133 3.93 14.60 -16.14
C SER A 133 4.48 13.33 -16.79
N SER A 134 5.51 12.74 -16.17
CA SER A 134 6.19 11.54 -16.64
C SER A 134 6.20 10.38 -15.63
N GLY A 135 5.63 10.55 -14.44
CA GLY A 135 5.59 9.51 -13.39
C GLY A 135 5.68 10.07 -11.98
N ASN A 136 6.05 9.22 -11.04
CA ASN A 136 6.17 9.56 -9.62
C ASN A 136 4.90 10.23 -9.09
N PHE A 137 3.74 9.59 -9.37
CA PHE A 137 2.44 10.04 -8.87
C PHE A 137 2.32 9.70 -7.39
N TRP A 138 2.74 10.64 -6.53
CA TRP A 138 2.87 10.43 -5.08
C TRP A 138 1.96 11.33 -4.27
N ALA A 139 1.64 10.87 -3.07
CA ALA A 139 1.03 11.63 -2.00
C ALA A 139 -0.15 12.51 -2.44
N PRO A 140 -1.22 11.92 -2.99
CA PRO A 140 -2.43 12.67 -3.29
C PRO A 140 -3.11 13.09 -1.98
N GLU A 141 -3.40 14.37 -1.83
CA GLU A 141 -4.12 14.91 -0.67
C GLU A 141 -5.53 15.31 -1.07
N PHE A 142 -6.51 14.54 -0.63
CA PHE A 142 -7.91 14.92 -0.72
C PHE A 142 -8.20 16.16 0.12
N THR A 143 -8.88 17.12 -0.46
CA THR A 143 -9.29 18.34 0.21
C THR A 143 -10.75 18.63 -0.08
N LEU A 144 -11.54 18.79 0.98
CA LEU A 144 -12.88 19.36 0.91
C LEU A 144 -12.84 20.77 1.48
N ASP A 145 -12.95 21.77 0.63
CA ASP A 145 -12.92 23.17 1.02
C ASP A 145 -14.08 23.93 0.42
N GLN A 146 -14.93 24.53 1.28
CA GLN A 146 -16.13 25.29 0.89
C GLN A 146 -17.05 24.52 -0.08
N GLY A 147 -17.16 23.19 0.10
CA GLY A 147 -17.99 22.31 -0.73
C GLY A 147 -17.36 21.86 -2.05
N HIS A 148 -16.15 22.29 -2.36
CA HIS A 148 -15.39 21.87 -3.55
C HIS A 148 -14.40 20.76 -3.21
N VAL A 149 -14.34 19.73 -4.04
CA VAL A 149 -13.36 18.64 -3.94
C VAL A 149 -12.13 18.99 -4.77
N ARG A 150 -10.97 18.94 -4.13
CA ARG A 150 -9.67 19.10 -4.77
C ARG A 150 -8.77 17.92 -4.39
N VAL A 151 -7.85 17.61 -5.27
CA VAL A 151 -6.73 16.72 -4.96
C VAL A 151 -5.45 17.46 -5.30
N TYR A 152 -4.66 17.77 -4.28
CA TYR A 152 -3.29 18.21 -4.50
C TYR A 152 -2.42 16.97 -4.55
N TYR A 153 -1.43 16.92 -5.43
CA TYR A 153 -0.64 15.73 -5.63
C TYR A 153 0.78 16.04 -6.10
N THR A 154 1.67 15.09 -5.95
CA THR A 154 3.03 15.16 -6.49
C THR A 154 3.13 14.38 -7.79
N ALA A 155 3.81 14.95 -8.81
CA ALA A 155 4.23 14.22 -9.99
C ALA A 155 5.55 14.77 -10.56
N GLN A 156 6.28 13.91 -11.27
CA GLN A 156 7.48 14.27 -12.00
C GLN A 156 7.10 15.05 -13.25
N LYS A 157 7.59 16.28 -13.38
CA LYS A 157 7.43 17.06 -14.61
C LYS A 157 8.27 16.45 -15.73
N VAL A 158 7.73 16.41 -16.95
CA VAL A 158 8.52 16.04 -18.13
C VAL A 158 9.74 16.95 -18.24
N ASP A 159 10.93 16.34 -18.30
CA ASP A 159 12.23 17.04 -18.34
C ASP A 159 12.43 18.09 -17.22
N GLY A 160 11.80 17.87 -16.06
CA GLY A 160 11.85 18.83 -14.94
C GLY A 160 11.86 18.14 -13.56
N PRO A 161 11.74 18.94 -12.48
CA PRO A 161 11.72 18.43 -11.12
C PRO A 161 10.37 17.80 -10.76
N LEU A 162 10.30 17.19 -9.56
CA LEU A 162 9.04 16.87 -8.90
C LEU A 162 8.27 18.16 -8.57
N CYS A 163 6.99 18.17 -8.88
CA CYS A 163 6.11 19.31 -8.67
C CYS A 163 4.88 18.92 -7.86
N VAL A 164 4.39 19.83 -7.04
CA VAL A 164 3.02 19.75 -6.51
C VAL A 164 2.07 20.35 -7.54
N ALA A 165 1.00 19.64 -7.84
CA ALA A 165 -0.06 20.01 -8.78
C ALA A 165 -1.44 19.90 -8.12
N VAL A 166 -2.49 20.34 -8.82
CA VAL A 166 -3.87 20.30 -8.33
C VAL A 166 -4.85 19.86 -9.40
N ALA A 167 -5.81 19.03 -8.98
CA ALA A 167 -7.00 18.67 -9.77
C ALA A 167 -8.28 18.96 -8.98
N THR A 168 -9.38 19.21 -9.70
CA THR A 168 -10.69 19.52 -9.10
C THR A 168 -11.78 18.62 -9.65
N ALA A 169 -12.79 18.35 -8.82
CA ALA A 169 -14.01 17.66 -9.22
C ALA A 169 -15.21 18.18 -8.42
N ASP A 170 -16.42 17.94 -8.92
CA ASP A 170 -17.67 18.26 -8.20
C ASP A 170 -17.97 17.24 -7.08
N ARG A 171 -17.38 16.04 -7.17
CA ARG A 171 -17.57 14.93 -6.23
C ARG A 171 -16.31 14.06 -6.18
N PRO A 172 -16.09 13.29 -5.09
CA PRO A 172 -14.87 12.51 -4.93
C PRO A 172 -14.60 11.45 -6.02
N GLN A 173 -15.65 10.93 -6.66
CA GLN A 173 -15.50 9.97 -7.76
C GLN A 173 -15.08 10.63 -9.08
N GLY A 174 -15.02 11.96 -9.15
CA GLY A 174 -14.72 12.69 -10.38
C GLY A 174 -15.93 12.89 -11.30
N PRO A 175 -15.74 13.17 -12.59
CA PRO A 175 -14.40 13.25 -13.23
C PRO A 175 -13.57 14.43 -12.73
N TYR A 176 -12.26 14.28 -12.74
CA TYR A 176 -11.31 15.32 -12.32
C TYR A 176 -10.77 16.11 -13.51
N ILE A 177 -10.61 17.42 -13.28
CA ILE A 177 -9.96 18.35 -14.20
C ILE A 177 -8.58 18.66 -13.60
N ASP A 178 -7.51 18.29 -14.30
CA ASP A 178 -6.15 18.67 -13.94
C ASP A 178 -5.87 20.14 -14.29
N HIS A 179 -5.31 20.89 -13.35
CA HIS A 179 -4.90 22.28 -13.52
C HIS A 179 -3.37 22.42 -13.66
N GLY A 180 -2.65 21.32 -13.59
CA GLY A 180 -1.20 21.29 -13.72
C GLY A 180 -0.44 21.72 -12.47
N PRO A 181 0.88 21.94 -12.61
CA PRO A 181 1.77 22.21 -11.50
C PRO A 181 1.55 23.60 -10.89
N MET A 182 1.57 23.67 -9.55
CA MET A 182 1.50 24.87 -8.74
C MET A 182 2.87 25.31 -8.25
N VAL A 183 3.71 24.38 -7.80
CA VAL A 183 5.06 24.65 -7.30
C VAL A 183 6.04 23.58 -7.74
N CYS A 184 7.16 24.03 -8.34
CA CYS A 184 8.25 23.19 -8.85
C CYS A 184 9.57 23.81 -8.42
N GLN A 185 10.11 23.42 -7.27
CA GLN A 185 11.42 23.88 -6.82
C GLN A 185 12.54 23.09 -7.52
N ASP A 186 13.74 23.63 -7.53
CA ASP A 186 14.92 23.06 -8.20
C ASP A 186 15.25 21.62 -7.81
N VAL A 187 15.07 21.27 -6.51
CA VAL A 187 15.30 19.94 -5.95
C VAL A 187 14.01 19.12 -5.78
N GLY A 188 12.88 19.65 -6.25
CA GLY A 188 11.57 19.03 -6.10
C GLY A 188 10.71 19.65 -5.02
N SER A 189 9.40 19.55 -5.22
CA SER A 189 8.35 19.92 -4.28
C SER A 189 7.36 18.77 -4.21
N ILE A 190 7.13 18.22 -3.00
CA ILE A 190 6.31 17.02 -2.80
C ILE A 190 5.42 17.16 -1.57
N ASP A 191 4.56 16.18 -1.35
CA ASP A 191 3.73 16.00 -0.16
C ASP A 191 2.86 17.24 0.13
N PRO A 192 1.88 17.54 -0.72
CA PRO A 192 1.01 18.68 -0.50
C PRO A 192 0.03 18.46 0.65
N SER A 193 -0.35 19.56 1.32
CA SER A 193 -1.50 19.65 2.21
C SER A 193 -2.14 21.02 2.07
N PHE A 194 -3.41 21.15 2.41
CA PHE A 194 -4.15 22.42 2.25
C PHE A 194 -4.92 22.77 3.52
N ILE A 195 -4.89 24.04 3.89
CA ILE A 195 -5.66 24.56 5.01
C ILE A 195 -5.99 26.05 4.84
N ARG A 196 -6.98 26.54 5.58
CA ARG A 196 -7.21 27.97 5.78
C ARG A 196 -6.60 28.42 7.10
N ASP A 197 -5.96 29.60 7.08
CA ASP A 197 -5.37 30.22 8.28
C ASP A 197 -6.44 30.70 9.29
N GLU A 198 -6.03 31.33 10.38
CA GLU A 198 -6.90 31.86 11.42
C GLU A 198 -7.83 32.98 10.92
N HIS A 199 -7.56 33.56 9.77
CA HIS A 199 -8.35 34.61 9.12
C HIS A 199 -9.17 34.09 7.93
N GLY A 200 -9.11 32.78 7.63
CA GLY A 200 -9.83 32.14 6.54
C GLY A 200 -9.11 32.22 5.18
N LYS A 201 -7.87 32.68 5.11
CA LYS A 201 -7.08 32.68 3.89
C LYS A 201 -6.57 31.27 3.55
N PRO A 202 -6.66 30.84 2.31
CA PRO A 202 -6.21 29.51 1.89
C PRO A 202 -4.69 29.43 1.72
N TYR A 203 -4.10 28.32 2.17
CA TYR A 203 -2.67 28.04 2.06
C TYR A 203 -2.44 26.63 1.55
N LEU A 204 -1.48 26.49 0.62
CA LEU A 204 -0.85 25.24 0.25
C LEU A 204 0.39 25.05 1.12
N ILE A 205 0.53 23.83 1.65
CA ILE A 205 1.70 23.38 2.43
C ILE A 205 2.40 22.31 1.59
N TRP A 206 3.73 22.25 1.59
CA TRP A 206 4.49 21.22 0.89
C TRP A 206 5.89 21.05 1.49
N LYS A 207 6.53 19.94 1.17
CA LYS A 207 7.96 19.70 1.47
C LYS A 207 8.83 20.11 0.29
N LYS A 208 9.92 20.80 0.55
CA LYS A 208 11.04 20.92 -0.39
C LYS A 208 11.89 19.65 -0.33
N ASP A 209 12.04 18.94 -1.46
CA ASP A 209 12.66 17.60 -1.53
C ASP A 209 14.20 17.63 -1.51
N ALA A 210 14.77 18.35 -0.55
CA ALA A 210 16.21 18.60 -0.46
C ALA A 210 17.04 17.36 -0.08
N ASN A 211 16.42 16.32 0.52
CA ASN A 211 17.09 15.05 0.82
C ASN A 211 17.46 14.26 -0.45
N SER A 212 16.78 14.49 -1.57
CA SER A 212 17.17 13.92 -2.88
C SER A 212 18.58 14.29 -3.31
N VAL A 213 19.11 15.40 -2.77
CA VAL A 213 20.49 15.88 -2.98
C VAL A 213 21.31 15.91 -1.68
N GLY A 214 20.93 15.11 -0.67
CA GLY A 214 21.66 14.97 0.60
C GLY A 214 21.62 16.20 1.52
N ARG A 215 20.60 17.07 1.38
CA ARG A 215 20.39 18.23 2.24
C ARG A 215 19.17 18.08 3.13
N ALA A 216 19.16 18.77 4.25
CA ALA A 216 18.04 18.84 5.17
C ALA A 216 16.76 19.37 4.51
N THR A 217 15.61 18.83 4.89
CA THR A 217 14.31 19.18 4.32
C THR A 217 13.59 20.24 5.15
N THR A 218 12.64 20.89 4.51
CA THR A 218 11.84 21.96 5.12
C THR A 218 10.40 21.85 4.61
N ILE A 219 9.44 22.01 5.51
CA ILE A 219 8.02 22.16 5.18
C ILE A 219 7.70 23.64 5.06
N PHE A 220 7.12 24.03 3.93
CA PHE A 220 6.72 25.40 3.59
C PHE A 220 5.21 25.56 3.56
N ALA A 221 4.74 26.79 3.69
CA ALA A 221 3.38 27.23 3.38
C ALA A 221 3.41 28.46 2.49
N GLN A 222 2.44 28.58 1.60
CA GLN A 222 2.23 29.79 0.79
C GLN A 222 0.74 29.99 0.57
N GLU A 223 0.30 31.25 0.62
CA GLU A 223 -1.07 31.64 0.32
C GLU A 223 -1.42 31.25 -1.11
N THR A 224 -2.68 30.80 -1.33
CA THR A 224 -3.21 30.52 -2.65
C THR A 224 -4.27 31.56 -3.02
N THR A 225 -4.67 31.58 -4.30
CA THR A 225 -5.92 32.22 -4.71
C THR A 225 -7.12 31.61 -3.96
N PRO A 226 -8.25 32.31 -3.80
CA PRO A 226 -9.40 31.82 -3.05
C PRO A 226 -9.94 30.46 -3.51
N ASP A 227 -9.78 30.13 -4.80
CA ASP A 227 -10.13 28.84 -5.41
C ASP A 227 -9.09 27.72 -5.15
N GLY A 228 -7.95 28.05 -4.54
CA GLY A 228 -6.89 27.09 -4.23
C GLY A 228 -6.04 26.63 -5.43
N LEU A 229 -6.14 27.29 -6.59
CA LEU A 229 -5.54 26.80 -7.83
C LEU A 229 -4.19 27.44 -8.19
N LYS A 230 -3.83 28.57 -7.54
CA LYS A 230 -2.57 29.29 -7.84
C LYS A 230 -1.94 29.80 -6.55
N LEU A 231 -0.62 29.80 -6.49
CA LEU A 231 0.12 30.42 -5.37
C LEU A 231 0.14 31.94 -5.53
N VAL A 232 0.04 32.66 -4.40
CA VAL A 232 0.16 34.11 -4.31
C VAL A 232 1.11 34.52 -3.19
N GLY A 233 1.73 35.68 -3.30
CA GLY A 233 2.67 36.19 -2.29
C GLY A 233 3.95 35.37 -2.20
N GLN A 234 4.52 35.31 -0.98
CA GLN A 234 5.78 34.61 -0.70
C GLN A 234 5.55 33.33 0.11
N SER A 235 6.49 32.39 0.02
CA SER A 235 6.48 31.18 0.85
C SER A 235 7.07 31.45 2.24
N TYR A 236 6.57 30.73 3.24
CA TYR A 236 7.00 30.77 4.63
C TYR A 236 7.45 29.39 5.07
N LYS A 237 8.57 29.31 5.77
CA LYS A 237 9.02 28.10 6.42
C LYS A 237 8.15 27.85 7.66
N LEU A 238 7.58 26.63 7.78
CA LEU A 238 6.85 26.21 8.96
C LEU A 238 7.75 25.48 9.94
N ILE A 239 8.32 24.34 9.53
CA ILE A 239 9.25 23.53 10.31
C ILE A 239 10.40 23.03 9.42
N GLU A 240 11.52 22.70 10.07
CA GLU A 240 12.64 21.97 9.46
C GLU A 240 13.08 20.85 10.40
N ASN A 241 13.93 19.93 9.92
CA ASN A 241 14.45 18.89 10.78
C ASN A 241 15.48 19.48 11.77
N ASP A 242 15.16 19.38 13.05
CA ASP A 242 15.96 19.86 14.19
C ASP A 242 16.02 18.84 15.33
N SER A 243 15.35 17.70 15.17
CA SER A 243 15.31 16.63 16.15
C SER A 243 16.07 15.40 15.66
N ARG A 244 16.77 14.72 16.56
CA ARG A 244 17.65 13.58 16.22
C ARG A 244 16.94 12.44 15.49
N TRP A 245 15.70 12.14 15.86
CA TRP A 245 14.92 11.06 15.28
C TRP A 245 14.51 11.35 13.83
N GLU A 246 14.38 12.62 13.45
CA GLU A 246 14.03 13.07 12.10
C GLU A 246 15.18 12.86 11.10
N ARG A 247 16.37 12.62 11.60
CA ARG A 247 17.60 12.57 10.79
C ARG A 247 17.74 13.83 9.93
N GLN A 248 17.64 13.71 8.59
CA GLN A 248 17.69 14.84 7.65
C GLN A 248 16.33 15.14 7.00
N VAL A 249 15.24 14.51 7.46
CA VAL A 249 13.95 14.54 6.78
C VAL A 249 12.85 14.97 7.73
N VAL A 250 12.09 15.99 7.30
CA VAL A 250 10.71 16.26 7.70
C VAL A 250 9.88 16.34 6.44
N GLU A 251 8.78 15.59 6.35
CA GLU A 251 7.95 15.47 5.17
C GLU A 251 6.51 15.09 5.52
N ALA A 252 5.67 14.82 4.52
CA ALA A 252 4.31 14.32 4.72
C ALA A 252 3.44 15.22 5.63
N PRO A 253 3.35 16.53 5.40
CA PRO A 253 2.57 17.41 6.24
C PRO A 253 1.07 17.11 6.11
N CYS A 254 0.44 16.75 7.21
CA CYS A 254 -1.02 16.76 7.36
C CYS A 254 -1.39 17.81 8.40
N ILE A 255 -2.16 18.81 8.00
CA ILE A 255 -2.48 19.93 8.86
C ILE A 255 -3.98 20.02 9.11
N PHE A 256 -4.38 20.20 10.37
CA PHE A 256 -5.76 20.36 10.76
C PHE A 256 -5.90 21.34 11.94
N ARG A 257 -7.12 21.76 12.23
CA ARG A 257 -7.40 22.74 13.29
C ARG A 257 -8.37 22.16 14.32
N ARG A 258 -8.03 22.33 15.62
CA ARG A 258 -8.92 21.97 16.73
C ARG A 258 -8.69 22.90 17.92
N ASP A 259 -9.77 23.38 18.55
CA ASP A 259 -9.76 24.20 19.78
C ASP A 259 -8.81 25.42 19.71
N GLY A 260 -8.75 26.05 18.51
CA GLY A 260 -7.91 27.23 18.25
C GLY A 260 -6.43 26.93 18.09
N TRP A 261 -6.02 25.65 18.04
CA TRP A 261 -4.68 25.20 17.64
C TRP A 261 -4.70 24.72 16.20
N PHE A 262 -3.61 25.01 15.47
CA PHE A 262 -3.21 24.26 14.31
C PHE A 262 -2.30 23.12 14.78
N TYR A 263 -2.56 21.92 14.29
CA TYR A 263 -1.72 20.74 14.47
C TYR A 263 -1.15 20.35 13.11
N LEU A 264 0.16 20.17 13.05
CA LEU A 264 0.90 19.69 11.90
C LEU A 264 1.47 18.33 12.23
N ILE A 265 0.83 17.26 11.74
CA ILE A 265 1.42 15.93 11.70
C ILE A 265 2.44 15.93 10.56
N TYR A 266 3.59 15.34 10.79
CA TYR A 266 4.64 15.18 9.81
C TYR A 266 5.36 13.86 10.03
N ALA A 267 6.11 13.41 9.05
CA ALA A 267 6.95 12.24 9.19
C ALA A 267 8.43 12.62 9.12
N GLY A 268 9.28 11.78 9.69
CA GLY A 268 10.71 11.97 9.70
C GLY A 268 11.48 10.67 9.49
N ALA A 269 12.76 10.80 9.18
CA ALA A 269 13.68 9.73 8.80
C ALA A 269 13.37 9.07 7.44
N ALA A 270 13.81 7.84 7.19
CA ALA A 270 13.68 7.19 5.87
C ALA A 270 12.33 6.49 5.71
N CYS A 271 11.53 6.93 4.73
CA CYS A 271 10.16 6.45 4.53
C CYS A 271 10.07 4.98 4.13
N CYS A 272 10.98 4.51 3.29
CA CYS A 272 10.66 3.43 2.38
C CYS A 272 11.82 2.46 2.20
N GLY A 273 11.49 1.28 1.65
CA GLY A 273 12.47 0.24 1.38
C GLY A 273 12.87 -0.56 2.61
N ARG A 274 13.86 -1.43 2.45
CA ARG A 274 14.25 -2.43 3.46
C ARG A 274 14.88 -1.84 4.72
N SER A 275 15.51 -0.67 4.62
CA SER A 275 16.23 -0.01 5.70
C SER A 275 15.50 1.21 6.24
N CYS A 276 14.20 1.30 5.98
CA CYS A 276 13.39 2.40 6.47
C CYS A 276 13.35 2.43 8.01
N ASP A 277 13.21 3.63 8.56
CA ASP A 277 13.06 3.87 10.00
C ASP A 277 12.08 5.03 10.27
N TYR A 278 11.12 5.20 9.39
CA TYR A 278 10.10 6.23 9.41
C TYR A 278 9.32 6.26 10.71
N GLY A 279 8.96 7.46 11.13
CA GLY A 279 8.10 7.70 12.28
C GLY A 279 7.27 8.96 12.09
N VAL A 280 6.21 9.10 12.89
CA VAL A 280 5.29 10.24 12.86
C VAL A 280 5.59 11.17 14.02
N GLY A 281 5.81 12.44 13.71
CA GLY A 281 5.88 13.51 14.67
C GLY A 281 4.70 14.47 14.57
N ILE A 282 4.58 15.34 15.56
CA ILE A 282 3.58 16.40 15.58
C ILE A 282 4.15 17.71 16.09
N ALA A 283 3.65 18.79 15.50
CA ALA A 283 3.89 20.17 15.98
C ALA A 283 2.55 20.90 16.08
N ARG A 284 2.50 21.96 16.88
CA ARG A 284 1.31 22.80 16.99
C ARG A 284 1.65 24.29 17.04
N SER A 285 0.71 25.12 16.61
CA SER A 285 0.79 26.59 16.69
C SER A 285 -0.59 27.22 16.86
N ARG A 286 -0.67 28.43 17.39
CA ARG A 286 -1.89 29.22 17.41
C ARG A 286 -2.15 29.97 16.10
N LYS A 287 -1.13 30.12 15.27
CA LYS A 287 -1.17 30.76 13.96
C LYS A 287 -0.58 29.82 12.92
N LEU A 288 -1.17 29.79 11.72
CA LEU A 288 -0.68 28.93 10.65
C LEU A 288 0.80 29.17 10.33
N LEU A 289 1.23 30.41 10.27
CA LEU A 289 2.61 30.77 9.95
C LEU A 289 3.56 30.72 11.15
N GLY A 290 3.09 30.18 12.29
CA GLY A 290 3.92 29.92 13.46
C GLY A 290 3.96 31.06 14.51
N PRO A 291 4.83 30.94 15.53
CA PRO A 291 5.85 29.90 15.70
C PRO A 291 5.25 28.52 15.99
N TRP A 292 5.86 27.49 15.42
CA TRP A 292 5.49 26.09 15.63
C TRP A 292 6.28 25.48 16.79
N LEU A 293 5.60 24.73 17.65
CA LEU A 293 6.20 23.96 18.74
C LEU A 293 6.04 22.48 18.43
N LYS A 294 7.15 21.75 18.28
CA LYS A 294 7.16 20.30 18.19
C LYS A 294 6.89 19.66 19.55
N ASP A 295 6.16 18.53 19.55
CA ASP A 295 5.97 17.76 20.79
C ASP A 295 7.31 17.23 21.29
N PRO A 296 7.67 17.46 22.56
CA PRO A 296 8.90 16.91 23.13
C PRO A 296 8.94 15.37 23.16
N ASP A 297 7.77 14.72 23.08
CA ASP A 297 7.64 13.25 23.10
C ASP A 297 7.67 12.64 21.69
N ASN A 298 7.96 13.44 20.63
CA ASN A 298 8.11 12.91 19.26
C ASN A 298 9.25 11.87 19.15
N PRO A 299 9.07 10.80 18.33
CA PRO A 299 7.92 10.55 17.46
C PRO A 299 6.71 10.00 18.24
N ILE A 300 5.51 10.50 17.91
CA ILE A 300 4.25 10.02 18.54
C ILE A 300 3.80 8.65 18.02
N ILE A 301 4.29 8.23 16.86
CA ILE A 301 4.12 6.87 16.32
C ILE A 301 5.48 6.39 15.80
N ALA A 302 5.89 5.21 16.24
CA ALA A 302 7.04 4.46 15.75
C ALA A 302 6.65 3.02 15.47
N GLY A 303 7.52 2.26 14.80
CA GLY A 303 7.31 0.84 14.55
C GLY A 303 7.21 0.04 15.87
N ASN A 304 6.48 -1.06 15.82
CA ASN A 304 6.29 -1.99 16.94
C ASN A 304 6.58 -3.44 16.52
N ASN A 305 6.07 -4.44 17.25
CA ASN A 305 6.32 -5.86 16.93
C ASN A 305 5.68 -6.33 15.62
N THR A 306 4.61 -5.70 15.17
CA THR A 306 3.84 -6.07 13.96
C THR A 306 4.20 -5.20 12.76
N TRP A 307 4.37 -3.89 12.99
CA TRP A 307 4.52 -2.88 11.96
C TRP A 307 5.88 -2.20 12.02
N THR A 308 6.39 -1.81 10.87
CA THR A 308 7.63 -1.02 10.76
C THR A 308 7.41 0.17 9.84
N CYS A 309 8.18 1.24 10.07
CA CYS A 309 8.18 2.46 9.26
C CYS A 309 6.78 3.09 9.09
N PRO A 310 6.01 3.30 10.18
CA PRO A 310 4.74 3.99 10.09
C PRO A 310 4.96 5.46 9.73
N GLY A 311 4.13 5.98 8.82
CA GLY A 311 4.22 7.39 8.46
C GLY A 311 3.21 7.82 7.42
N HIS A 312 3.34 9.03 6.97
CA HIS A 312 2.56 9.71 5.95
C HIS A 312 1.08 9.32 5.94
N GLY A 313 0.23 10.21 6.37
CA GLY A 313 -1.19 9.96 6.45
C GLY A 313 -1.99 11.24 6.65
N SER A 314 -3.30 11.08 6.78
CA SER A 314 -4.26 12.17 6.83
C SER A 314 -5.28 11.94 7.96
N VAL A 315 -5.73 13.03 8.57
CA VAL A 315 -6.65 13.04 9.71
C VAL A 315 -8.06 13.26 9.23
N VAL A 316 -9.02 12.51 9.78
CA VAL A 316 -10.44 12.72 9.55
C VAL A 316 -11.21 12.79 10.86
N GLU A 317 -12.19 13.71 10.91
CA GLU A 317 -13.16 13.79 11.99
C GLU A 317 -14.44 13.03 11.60
N SER A 318 -14.88 12.12 12.48
CA SER A 318 -16.13 11.39 12.30
C SER A 318 -17.37 12.30 12.51
N SER A 319 -18.54 11.81 12.12
CA SER A 319 -19.81 12.50 12.40
C SER A 319 -20.14 12.65 13.89
N LYS A 320 -19.41 11.90 14.74
CA LYS A 320 -19.55 11.94 16.21
C LYS A 320 -18.52 12.84 16.90
N GLY A 321 -17.61 13.46 16.12
CA GLY A 321 -16.53 14.30 16.65
C GLY A 321 -15.29 13.50 17.10
N ASP A 322 -15.22 12.19 16.81
CA ASP A 322 -14.02 11.40 17.04
C ASP A 322 -13.03 11.62 15.90
N TYR A 323 -11.74 11.62 16.21
CA TYR A 323 -10.68 11.80 15.23
C TYR A 323 -9.99 10.48 14.94
N TYR A 324 -9.65 10.26 13.67
CA TYR A 324 -8.93 9.08 13.19
C TYR A 324 -7.78 9.51 12.28
N PHE A 325 -6.69 8.75 12.32
CA PHE A 325 -5.52 8.96 11.48
C PHE A 325 -5.37 7.75 10.56
N LEU A 326 -5.51 7.97 9.25
CA LEU A 326 -5.23 7.00 8.19
C LEU A 326 -3.79 7.23 7.74
N TYR A 327 -2.94 6.23 7.83
CA TYR A 327 -1.52 6.32 7.53
C TYR A 327 -0.98 4.98 7.02
N HIS A 328 0.24 4.93 6.52
CA HIS A 328 0.79 3.67 6.07
C HIS A 328 1.83 3.08 7.03
N ALA A 329 2.06 1.75 6.91
CA ALA A 329 3.22 1.07 7.46
C ALA A 329 3.52 -0.21 6.67
N TYR A 330 4.74 -0.72 6.79
CA TYR A 330 5.04 -2.07 6.33
C TYR A 330 4.69 -3.08 7.41
N SER A 331 4.03 -4.17 7.04
CA SER A 331 3.96 -5.37 7.88
C SER A 331 5.35 -5.97 8.04
N LYS A 332 5.77 -6.32 9.25
CA LYS A 332 7.06 -7.01 9.47
C LYS A 332 7.11 -8.40 8.83
N GLN A 333 5.96 -9.01 8.57
CA GLN A 333 5.88 -10.26 7.81
C GLN A 333 5.97 -10.02 6.30
N GLY A 334 5.21 -9.03 5.78
CA GLY A 334 5.11 -8.70 4.36
C GLY A 334 6.26 -7.85 3.85
N SER A 335 6.74 -6.93 4.67
CA SER A 335 7.79 -5.98 4.32
C SER A 335 7.55 -5.35 2.93
N VAL A 336 8.62 -5.12 2.19
CA VAL A 336 8.59 -4.49 0.86
C VAL A 336 7.87 -5.31 -0.22
N TYR A 337 7.52 -6.58 0.03
CA TYR A 337 6.89 -7.43 -0.99
C TYR A 337 5.40 -7.13 -1.16
N SER A 338 4.67 -6.91 -0.05
CA SER A 338 3.27 -6.48 -0.08
C SER A 338 3.12 -4.97 -0.26
N GLY A 339 4.17 -4.19 0.00
CA GLY A 339 4.11 -2.74 -0.02
C GLY A 339 3.73 -2.13 1.33
N ARG A 340 3.41 -0.83 1.32
CA ARG A 340 3.00 -0.06 2.49
C ARG A 340 1.48 -0.16 2.67
N GLU A 341 1.05 -0.87 3.70
CA GLU A 341 -0.38 -1.11 3.95
C GLU A 341 -1.03 0.09 4.66
N GLY A 342 -2.30 0.39 4.34
CA GLY A 342 -3.03 1.48 4.99
C GLY A 342 -3.61 1.07 6.34
N LEU A 343 -3.25 1.82 7.38
CA LEU A 343 -3.66 1.62 8.76
C LEU A 343 -4.55 2.75 9.24
N MET A 344 -5.50 2.43 10.13
CA MET A 344 -6.42 3.40 10.72
C MET A 344 -6.40 3.26 12.23
N ASP A 345 -6.05 4.34 12.94
CA ASP A 345 -6.08 4.38 14.39
C ASP A 345 -6.83 5.61 14.91
N GLN A 346 -7.49 5.44 16.06
CA GLN A 346 -8.15 6.55 16.72
C GLN A 346 -7.13 7.52 17.32
N MET A 347 -7.41 8.80 17.20
CA MET A 347 -6.63 9.88 17.79
C MET A 347 -7.41 10.57 18.90
N THR A 348 -6.81 10.70 20.07
CA THR A 348 -7.33 11.37 21.25
C THR A 348 -6.37 12.47 21.68
N TRP A 349 -6.67 13.22 22.75
CA TRP A 349 -5.79 14.27 23.28
C TRP A 349 -5.43 14.00 24.75
N ASN A 350 -4.17 14.20 25.09
CA ASN A 350 -3.71 14.14 26.48
C ASN A 350 -4.06 15.43 27.25
N ALA A 351 -3.77 15.47 28.55
CA ALA A 351 -4.05 16.60 29.42
C ALA A 351 -3.29 17.90 29.07
N LYS A 352 -2.31 17.83 28.16
CA LYS A 352 -1.54 18.98 27.66
C LYS A 352 -1.97 19.42 26.26
N ASP A 353 -3.13 18.95 25.77
CA ASP A 353 -3.64 19.18 24.41
C ASP A 353 -2.70 18.69 23.29
N TRP A 354 -1.95 17.61 23.52
CA TRP A 354 -1.24 16.93 22.45
C TRP A 354 -2.03 15.72 21.94
N PRO A 355 -2.10 15.51 20.63
CA PRO A 355 -2.70 14.30 20.06
C PRO A 355 -1.94 13.03 20.46
N VAL A 356 -2.71 11.99 20.71
CA VAL A 356 -2.21 10.65 21.03
C VAL A 356 -2.93 9.65 20.14
N VAL A 357 -2.20 8.94 19.30
CA VAL A 357 -2.74 7.93 18.40
C VAL A 357 -2.70 6.56 19.09
N ASN A 358 -3.81 5.82 19.02
CA ASN A 358 -3.96 4.49 19.63
C ASN A 358 -3.49 4.44 21.11
N GLY A 359 -3.82 5.47 21.90
CA GLY A 359 -3.43 5.55 23.31
C GLY A 359 -1.90 5.56 23.54
N GLY A 360 -1.08 5.87 22.53
CA GLY A 360 0.38 5.89 22.61
C GLY A 360 1.04 4.52 22.42
N HIS A 361 0.30 3.50 21.99
CA HIS A 361 0.81 2.13 21.81
C HIS A 361 1.44 1.87 20.43
N GLY A 362 1.59 2.89 19.59
CA GLY A 362 2.01 2.77 18.20
C GLY A 362 0.89 2.18 17.32
N PRO A 363 1.21 1.72 16.10
CA PRO A 363 0.20 1.16 15.20
C PRO A 363 -0.55 0.00 15.84
N SER A 364 -1.89 0.02 15.79
CA SER A 364 -2.67 -1.11 16.31
C SER A 364 -2.44 -2.35 15.47
N SER A 365 -2.48 -3.49 16.11
CA SER A 365 -2.43 -4.80 15.48
C SER A 365 -3.70 -5.54 15.88
N GLY A 366 -4.53 -5.87 14.93
CA GLY A 366 -5.76 -6.61 15.18
C GLY A 366 -5.91 -7.72 14.16
N GLY A 367 -6.85 -8.59 14.40
CA GLY A 367 -7.46 -9.50 13.47
C GLY A 367 -6.60 -10.45 12.63
N ALA A 368 -7.27 -11.39 12.00
CA ALA A 368 -6.68 -12.21 10.96
C ALA A 368 -6.26 -11.33 9.77
N VAL A 369 -5.08 -11.59 9.22
CA VAL A 369 -4.63 -10.97 7.97
C VAL A 369 -5.75 -11.13 6.95
N MET A 370 -6.41 -10.03 6.61
CA MET A 370 -7.45 -10.02 5.60
C MET A 370 -6.79 -10.32 4.25
N THR A 371 -6.94 -11.55 3.78
CA THR A 371 -6.52 -11.93 2.44
C THR A 371 -7.68 -11.71 1.49
N TYR A 372 -7.48 -10.89 0.47
CA TYR A 372 -8.46 -10.75 -0.59
C TYR A 372 -8.02 -11.64 -1.76
N PRO A 373 -8.68 -12.79 -1.98
CA PRO A 373 -8.46 -13.56 -3.19
C PRO A 373 -8.83 -12.70 -4.40
N ILE A 374 -8.06 -12.85 -5.46
CA ILE A 374 -8.35 -12.23 -6.74
C ILE A 374 -8.96 -13.34 -7.61
N ASP A 375 -10.14 -13.11 -8.10
CA ASP A 375 -10.85 -14.03 -8.98
C ASP A 375 -11.51 -13.25 -10.12
N ASP A 376 -10.97 -13.37 -11.31
CA ASP A 376 -11.51 -12.73 -12.51
C ASP A 376 -11.63 -13.75 -13.64
N ASN A 377 -12.84 -14.07 -14.00
CA ASN A 377 -13.17 -14.96 -15.12
C ASN A 377 -13.46 -14.19 -16.41
N PHE A 378 -13.25 -12.87 -16.41
CA PHE A 378 -13.42 -11.98 -17.55
C PHE A 378 -14.83 -12.00 -18.19
N SER A 379 -15.84 -12.34 -17.40
CA SER A 379 -17.25 -12.36 -17.85
C SER A 379 -17.89 -10.96 -17.91
N GLY A 380 -17.23 -9.93 -17.35
CA GLY A 380 -17.68 -8.55 -17.40
C GLY A 380 -17.47 -7.89 -18.76
N VAL A 381 -18.06 -6.71 -18.95
CA VAL A 381 -17.87 -5.87 -20.14
C VAL A 381 -16.77 -4.80 -19.95
N THR A 382 -16.31 -4.61 -18.73
CA THR A 382 -15.23 -3.70 -18.34
C THR A 382 -14.30 -4.38 -17.35
N LEU A 383 -13.03 -3.96 -17.33
CA LEU A 383 -12.09 -4.42 -16.31
C LEU A 383 -12.55 -4.04 -14.90
N GLY A 384 -12.29 -4.92 -13.95
CA GLY A 384 -12.43 -4.61 -12.53
C GLY A 384 -11.51 -3.45 -12.10
N LEU A 385 -11.96 -2.65 -11.13
CA LEU A 385 -11.28 -1.43 -10.67
C LEU A 385 -9.92 -1.68 -9.98
N ARG A 386 -9.54 -2.91 -9.75
CA ARG A 386 -8.26 -3.28 -9.14
C ARG A 386 -7.17 -3.62 -10.16
N TRP A 387 -7.50 -3.66 -11.46
CA TRP A 387 -6.51 -3.88 -12.50
C TRP A 387 -5.69 -2.63 -12.75
N GLU A 388 -4.37 -2.82 -12.76
CA GLU A 388 -3.35 -1.80 -12.94
C GLU A 388 -2.46 -2.13 -14.14
N TRP A 389 -1.90 -1.08 -14.74
CA TRP A 389 -0.88 -1.19 -15.80
C TRP A 389 0.19 -0.13 -15.60
N PRO A 390 1.42 -0.36 -16.08
CA PRO A 390 2.46 0.67 -16.02
C PRO A 390 2.08 1.90 -16.83
N ILE A 391 2.29 3.09 -16.29
CA ILE A 391 1.95 4.36 -16.96
C ILE A 391 2.62 4.54 -18.34
N TYR A 392 3.82 3.96 -18.51
CA TYR A 392 4.60 4.01 -19.75
C TYR A 392 4.16 2.95 -20.78
N ALA A 393 3.35 1.98 -20.40
CA ALA A 393 3.02 0.80 -21.20
C ALA A 393 1.55 0.40 -21.07
N LYS A 394 0.62 1.36 -21.24
CA LYS A 394 -0.81 1.05 -21.24
C LYS A 394 -1.11 0.01 -22.31
N PRO A 395 -1.56 -1.20 -21.93
CA PRO A 395 -1.92 -2.22 -22.89
C PRO A 395 -3.24 -1.89 -23.57
N ASP A 396 -3.47 -2.50 -24.73
CA ASP A 396 -4.81 -2.58 -25.30
C ASP A 396 -5.53 -3.80 -24.74
N VAL A 397 -6.74 -3.60 -24.23
CA VAL A 397 -7.52 -4.60 -23.50
C VAL A 397 -8.94 -4.68 -24.10
N ASN A 398 -9.35 -5.88 -24.46
CA ASN A 398 -10.71 -6.13 -24.89
C ASN A 398 -11.31 -7.32 -24.15
N LEU A 399 -12.52 -7.13 -23.60
CA LEU A 399 -13.28 -8.18 -22.93
C LEU A 399 -14.42 -8.63 -23.85
N SER A 400 -14.45 -9.91 -24.19
CA SER A 400 -15.53 -10.51 -24.98
C SER A 400 -15.62 -12.01 -24.72
N ASP A 401 -16.84 -12.53 -24.73
CA ASP A 401 -17.12 -13.97 -24.66
C ASP A 401 -16.44 -14.71 -23.48
N GLY A 402 -16.39 -14.04 -22.30
CA GLY A 402 -15.74 -14.59 -21.10
C GLY A 402 -14.23 -14.73 -21.24
N SER A 403 -13.62 -13.88 -22.06
CA SER A 403 -12.17 -13.82 -22.22
C SER A 403 -11.65 -12.39 -22.26
N LEU A 404 -10.43 -12.22 -21.74
CA LEU A 404 -9.61 -11.02 -21.86
C LEU A 404 -8.66 -11.19 -23.04
N THR A 405 -8.70 -10.28 -23.99
CA THR A 405 -7.65 -10.13 -25.00
C THR A 405 -6.72 -9.01 -24.55
N LEU A 406 -5.44 -9.33 -24.39
CA LEU A 406 -4.37 -8.41 -23.99
C LEU A 406 -3.41 -8.22 -25.16
N SER A 407 -3.19 -6.98 -25.57
CA SER A 407 -2.21 -6.62 -26.59
C SER A 407 -1.19 -5.62 -26.03
N PRO A 408 0.09 -5.70 -26.44
CA PRO A 408 1.10 -4.76 -25.97
C PRO A 408 0.82 -3.34 -26.44
N ASN A 409 1.33 -2.36 -25.68
CA ASN A 409 1.38 -0.99 -26.17
C ASN A 409 2.09 -0.94 -27.53
N PRO A 410 1.54 -0.27 -28.56
CA PRO A 410 2.14 -0.22 -29.90
C PRO A 410 3.60 0.26 -29.93
N LYS A 411 4.00 1.15 -29.01
CA LYS A 411 5.38 1.65 -28.89
C LYS A 411 6.34 0.62 -28.28
N LEU A 412 5.81 -0.42 -27.65
CA LEU A 412 6.56 -1.48 -26.96
C LEU A 412 6.23 -2.87 -27.51
N SER A 413 5.67 -2.96 -28.72
CA SER A 413 5.22 -4.22 -29.32
C SER A 413 6.32 -5.27 -29.46
N ALA A 414 7.56 -4.86 -29.61
CA ALA A 414 8.72 -5.75 -29.67
C ALA A 414 9.28 -6.16 -28.30
N ASP A 415 8.81 -5.55 -27.21
CA ASP A 415 9.19 -5.93 -25.85
C ASP A 415 8.34 -7.12 -25.37
N PHE A 416 8.96 -8.13 -24.76
CA PHE A 416 8.25 -9.28 -24.19
C PHE A 416 7.32 -8.90 -23.02
N LEU A 417 7.51 -7.73 -22.42
CA LEU A 417 6.64 -7.11 -21.42
C LEU A 417 5.94 -5.85 -21.95
N GLY A 418 5.68 -5.78 -23.24
CA GLY A 418 5.02 -4.63 -23.88
C GLY A 418 3.56 -4.44 -23.47
N GLY A 419 2.89 -5.48 -23.00
CA GLY A 419 1.55 -5.45 -22.41
C GLY A 419 1.56 -6.09 -21.04
N ILE A 420 1.27 -5.31 -20.00
CA ILE A 420 1.17 -5.76 -18.60
C ILE A 420 -0.19 -5.34 -18.06
N LEU A 421 -0.89 -6.30 -17.45
CA LEU A 421 -2.11 -6.07 -16.70
C LEU A 421 -1.98 -6.81 -15.37
N ALA A 422 -1.89 -6.09 -14.24
CA ALA A 422 -1.50 -6.64 -12.97
C ALA A 422 -2.37 -6.14 -11.80
N GLN A 423 -2.19 -6.72 -10.62
CA GLN A 423 -2.81 -6.28 -9.37
C GLN A 423 -1.80 -6.37 -8.23
N SER A 424 -1.90 -5.49 -7.26
CA SER A 424 -1.21 -5.63 -5.98
C SER A 424 -1.84 -6.75 -5.14
N THR A 425 -1.06 -7.38 -4.27
CA THR A 425 -1.55 -8.41 -3.34
C THR A 425 -1.02 -8.18 -1.94
N SER A 426 -1.87 -8.39 -0.94
CA SER A 426 -1.47 -8.43 0.48
C SER A 426 -0.94 -9.79 0.92
N MET A 427 -1.05 -10.81 0.07
CA MET A 427 -0.63 -12.18 0.37
C MET A 427 0.87 -12.37 0.10
N LEU A 428 1.54 -13.13 0.95
CA LEU A 428 2.95 -13.50 0.78
C LEU A 428 3.12 -14.93 0.30
N THR A 429 2.29 -15.84 0.79
CA THR A 429 2.27 -17.23 0.36
C THR A 429 0.95 -17.49 -0.34
N TYR A 430 1.02 -17.59 -1.65
CA TYR A 430 -0.14 -17.68 -2.51
C TYR A 430 0.16 -18.45 -3.79
N THR A 431 -0.90 -18.83 -4.47
CA THR A 431 -0.87 -19.35 -5.82
C THR A 431 -1.52 -18.33 -6.75
N ALA A 432 -0.81 -17.90 -7.79
CA ALA A 432 -1.37 -17.15 -8.90
C ALA A 432 -1.52 -18.09 -10.10
N SER A 433 -2.67 -18.11 -10.76
CA SER A 433 -2.93 -18.94 -11.93
C SER A 433 -3.67 -18.18 -13.01
N ALA A 434 -3.42 -18.57 -14.26
CA ALA A 434 -4.12 -18.06 -15.42
C ALA A 434 -4.33 -19.16 -16.46
N THR A 435 -5.39 -19.05 -17.24
CA THR A 435 -5.65 -19.91 -18.40
C THR A 435 -5.44 -19.10 -19.67
N LEU A 436 -4.45 -19.51 -20.46
CA LEU A 436 -4.07 -18.89 -21.73
C LEU A 436 -4.59 -19.74 -22.90
N LEU A 437 -5.30 -19.11 -23.84
CA LEU A 437 -5.67 -19.73 -25.12
C LEU A 437 -4.49 -19.64 -26.09
N THR A 438 -4.16 -20.76 -26.74
CA THR A 438 -2.97 -20.90 -27.59
C THR A 438 -3.27 -20.90 -29.08
N ASP A 439 -4.56 -21.02 -29.47
CA ASP A 439 -4.98 -21.12 -30.88
C ASP A 439 -4.66 -19.85 -31.69
N ASP A 440 -4.64 -18.67 -31.03
CA ASP A 440 -4.46 -17.36 -31.64
C ASP A 440 -3.03 -16.80 -31.47
N MET A 441 -2.11 -17.56 -30.85
CA MET A 441 -0.76 -17.07 -30.61
C MET A 441 0.08 -16.98 -31.90
N SER A 442 0.67 -15.82 -32.11
CA SER A 442 1.52 -15.51 -33.27
C SER A 442 2.95 -16.02 -33.10
N PRO A 443 3.68 -16.30 -34.22
CA PRO A 443 5.11 -16.53 -34.14
C PRO A 443 5.86 -15.36 -33.51
N GLY A 444 6.76 -15.63 -32.54
CA GLY A 444 7.51 -14.60 -31.80
C GLY A 444 6.78 -14.05 -30.59
N GLU A 445 5.56 -14.49 -30.32
CA GLU A 445 4.76 -14.06 -29.16
C GLU A 445 5.17 -14.82 -27.89
N LEU A 446 5.18 -14.08 -26.77
CA LEU A 446 5.36 -14.57 -25.41
C LEU A 446 4.25 -14.02 -24.53
N ALA A 447 3.44 -14.89 -23.92
CA ALA A 447 2.34 -14.47 -23.05
C ALA A 447 2.18 -15.38 -21.83
N GLY A 448 1.77 -14.82 -20.68
CA GLY A 448 1.58 -15.62 -19.48
C GLY A 448 1.45 -14.82 -18.20
N LEU A 449 2.00 -15.38 -17.11
CA LEU A 449 1.98 -14.83 -15.76
C LEU A 449 3.34 -14.22 -15.39
N ALA A 450 3.31 -13.11 -14.64
CA ALA A 450 4.53 -12.50 -14.11
C ALA A 450 4.34 -11.95 -12.69
N ILE A 451 5.47 -11.84 -11.98
CA ILE A 451 5.66 -11.04 -10.79
C ILE A 451 6.53 -9.85 -11.19
N ILE A 452 6.03 -8.66 -10.97
CA ILE A 452 6.56 -7.42 -11.53
C ILE A 452 6.96 -6.51 -10.40
N GLY A 453 8.23 -6.11 -10.36
CA GLY A 453 8.72 -5.03 -9.51
C GLY A 453 8.52 -3.69 -10.20
N ASP A 454 9.13 -3.54 -11.35
CA ASP A 454 9.06 -2.34 -12.18
C ASP A 454 9.25 -2.69 -13.68
N GLN A 455 9.39 -1.66 -14.52
CA GLN A 455 9.63 -1.84 -15.96
C GLN A 455 10.92 -2.60 -16.31
N TRP A 456 11.88 -2.67 -15.39
CA TRP A 456 13.20 -3.26 -15.62
C TRP A 456 13.38 -4.63 -14.95
N ASN A 457 12.53 -4.93 -13.98
CA ASN A 457 12.72 -6.06 -13.09
C ASN A 457 11.43 -6.85 -12.92
N ALA A 458 11.41 -8.08 -13.44
CA ALA A 458 10.28 -9.00 -13.37
C ALA A 458 10.74 -10.45 -13.50
N VAL A 459 9.91 -11.38 -13.05
CA VAL A 459 10.05 -12.83 -13.31
C VAL A 459 8.72 -13.39 -13.78
N GLY A 460 8.75 -14.48 -14.55
CA GLY A 460 7.48 -15.04 -15.01
C GLY A 460 7.56 -16.45 -15.58
N LEU A 461 6.38 -16.92 -15.92
CA LEU A 461 6.10 -18.15 -16.63
C LEU A 461 5.18 -17.81 -17.82
N SER A 462 5.66 -18.05 -19.01
CA SER A 462 4.93 -17.74 -20.24
C SER A 462 4.92 -18.89 -21.21
N VAL A 463 4.00 -18.85 -22.15
CA VAL A 463 3.98 -19.70 -23.34
C VAL A 463 4.58 -18.90 -24.49
N GLN A 464 5.51 -19.51 -25.20
CA GLN A 464 6.12 -18.97 -26.39
C GLN A 464 5.60 -19.66 -27.64
N ASN A 465 5.09 -18.90 -28.60
CA ASN A 465 4.56 -19.38 -29.89
C ASN A 465 3.50 -20.48 -29.77
N GLY A 466 2.79 -20.57 -28.65
CA GLY A 466 1.85 -21.65 -28.37
C GLY A 466 2.49 -23.06 -28.21
N ARG A 467 3.84 -23.19 -28.17
CA ARG A 467 4.56 -24.48 -28.28
C ARG A 467 5.51 -24.78 -27.14
N SER A 468 5.91 -23.79 -26.37
CA SER A 468 6.90 -23.96 -25.29
C SER A 468 6.50 -23.19 -24.05
N ALA A 469 6.58 -23.83 -22.87
CA ALA A 469 6.57 -23.14 -21.60
C ALA A 469 7.97 -22.60 -21.31
N VAL A 470 8.06 -21.34 -20.87
CA VAL A 470 9.32 -20.64 -20.62
C VAL A 470 9.24 -19.97 -19.24
N GLN A 471 10.13 -20.40 -18.34
CA GLN A 471 10.42 -19.65 -17.11
C GLN A 471 11.50 -18.62 -17.41
N TRP A 472 11.28 -17.38 -17.03
CA TRP A 472 12.16 -16.28 -17.39
C TRP A 472 12.37 -15.27 -16.27
N ARG A 473 13.41 -14.47 -16.41
CA ARG A 473 13.70 -13.30 -15.57
C ARG A 473 14.10 -12.12 -16.46
N ARG A 474 13.60 -10.94 -16.12
CA ARG A 474 14.11 -9.65 -16.57
C ARG A 474 14.82 -8.98 -15.41
N ASP A 475 16.05 -8.59 -15.61
CA ASP A 475 16.89 -7.93 -14.61
C ASP A 475 17.59 -6.74 -15.26
N LYS A 476 17.37 -5.54 -14.74
CA LYS A 476 17.85 -4.28 -15.32
C LYS A 476 17.53 -4.14 -16.82
N GLY A 477 16.33 -4.56 -17.21
CA GLY A 477 15.88 -4.54 -18.60
C GLY A 477 16.35 -5.70 -19.48
N ILE A 478 17.26 -6.55 -19.00
CA ILE A 478 17.78 -7.68 -19.77
C ILE A 478 16.93 -8.93 -19.49
N TRP A 479 16.28 -9.43 -20.53
CA TRP A 479 15.49 -10.66 -20.47
C TRP A 479 16.39 -11.92 -20.61
N LYS A 480 16.11 -12.94 -19.80
CA LYS A 480 16.79 -14.26 -19.84
C LYS A 480 15.78 -15.38 -19.68
N SER A 481 15.82 -16.36 -20.57
CA SER A 481 15.18 -17.66 -20.34
C SER A 481 15.97 -18.43 -19.29
N LEU A 482 15.29 -18.93 -18.26
CA LEU A 482 15.89 -19.74 -17.19
C LEU A 482 15.64 -21.23 -17.44
N ALA A 483 14.47 -21.60 -17.94
CA ALA A 483 14.09 -22.96 -18.29
C ALA A 483 13.05 -22.93 -19.40
N THR A 484 13.07 -23.97 -20.24
CA THR A 484 12.11 -24.14 -21.33
C THR A 484 11.69 -25.60 -21.41
N ALA A 485 10.40 -25.86 -21.67
CA ALA A 485 9.88 -27.19 -21.91
C ALA A 485 8.90 -27.17 -23.10
N PRO A 486 8.91 -28.20 -23.96
CA PRO A 486 7.93 -28.31 -25.03
C PRO A 486 6.53 -28.56 -24.47
N LEU A 487 5.52 -27.95 -25.09
CA LEU A 487 4.13 -28.15 -24.79
C LEU A 487 3.49 -29.11 -25.81
N PRO A 488 2.60 -30.00 -25.38
CA PRO A 488 1.76 -30.75 -26.31
C PRO A 488 0.82 -29.80 -27.05
N PRO A 489 0.37 -30.13 -28.26
CA PRO A 489 -0.70 -29.39 -28.92
C PRO A 489 -1.94 -29.36 -28.01
N ALA A 490 -2.34 -28.16 -27.61
CA ALA A 490 -3.50 -27.92 -26.75
C ALA A 490 -4.11 -26.58 -27.13
N ARG A 491 -5.44 -26.44 -27.01
CA ARG A 491 -6.14 -25.16 -27.27
C ARG A 491 -5.93 -24.16 -26.13
N GLN A 492 -5.60 -24.66 -24.95
CA GLN A 492 -5.36 -23.85 -23.78
C GLN A 492 -4.25 -24.43 -22.91
N ILE A 493 -3.53 -23.57 -22.23
CA ILE A 493 -2.49 -23.91 -21.26
C ILE A 493 -2.81 -23.22 -19.94
N TYR A 494 -2.73 -23.98 -18.88
CA TYR A 494 -2.86 -23.48 -17.51
C TYR A 494 -1.48 -23.16 -16.97
N LEU A 495 -1.32 -21.95 -16.46
CA LEU A 495 -0.08 -21.43 -15.89
C LEU A 495 -0.26 -21.17 -14.39
N ARG A 496 0.78 -21.45 -13.61
CA ARG A 496 0.77 -21.23 -12.16
C ARG A 496 2.12 -20.75 -11.67
N LEU A 497 2.09 -19.69 -10.84
CA LEU A 497 3.22 -19.22 -10.03
C LEU A 497 2.85 -19.42 -8.56
N GLU A 498 3.68 -20.15 -7.83
CA GLU A 498 3.52 -20.42 -6.39
C GLU A 498 4.51 -19.58 -5.60
N SER A 499 4.00 -18.63 -4.80
CA SER A 499 4.79 -17.77 -3.93
C SER A 499 5.01 -18.42 -2.57
N LYS A 500 6.24 -18.37 -2.08
CA LYS A 500 6.60 -18.71 -0.71
C LYS A 500 7.21 -17.48 -0.03
N ASN A 501 6.53 -16.96 0.99
CA ASN A 501 6.93 -15.79 1.78
C ASN A 501 7.22 -14.53 0.95
N GLY A 502 6.60 -14.36 -0.22
CA GLY A 502 6.83 -13.23 -1.12
C GLY A 502 8.20 -13.19 -1.80
N THR A 503 9.10 -14.13 -1.49
CA THR A 503 10.51 -14.07 -1.91
C THR A 503 10.92 -15.15 -2.90
N LEU A 504 10.23 -16.29 -2.91
CA LEU A 504 10.60 -17.45 -3.73
C LEU A 504 9.40 -17.88 -4.57
N PHE A 505 9.59 -17.99 -5.88
CA PHE A 505 8.52 -18.33 -6.83
C PHE A 505 8.84 -19.60 -7.61
N SER A 506 7.93 -20.58 -7.54
CA SER A 506 7.96 -21.79 -8.35
C SER A 506 7.02 -21.66 -9.53
N ALA A 507 7.42 -22.13 -10.71
CA ALA A 507 6.63 -22.11 -11.93
C ALA A 507 6.10 -23.50 -12.26
N ARG A 508 4.80 -23.60 -12.58
CA ARG A 508 4.13 -24.83 -13.02
C ARG A 508 3.22 -24.57 -14.20
N TYR A 509 3.09 -25.55 -15.06
CA TYR A 509 2.16 -25.51 -16.19
C TYR A 509 1.40 -26.82 -16.32
N SER A 510 0.24 -26.78 -16.98
CA SER A 510 -0.57 -27.96 -17.29
C SER A 510 -1.29 -27.75 -18.62
N SER A 511 -1.56 -28.84 -19.36
CA SER A 511 -2.37 -28.85 -20.57
C SER A 511 -3.82 -29.28 -20.32
N ASP A 512 -4.14 -29.77 -19.12
CA ASP A 512 -5.46 -30.29 -18.75
C ASP A 512 -6.02 -29.66 -17.45
N GLY A 513 -5.24 -28.80 -16.78
CA GLY A 513 -5.62 -28.17 -15.52
C GLY A 513 -5.52 -29.09 -14.29
N ILE A 514 -5.21 -30.38 -14.48
CA ILE A 514 -5.18 -31.41 -13.44
C ILE A 514 -3.75 -31.87 -13.18
N ASN A 515 -3.01 -32.22 -14.22
CA ASN A 515 -1.65 -32.74 -14.15
C ASN A 515 -0.62 -31.62 -14.30
N TRP A 516 -0.10 -31.14 -13.17
CA TRP A 516 0.85 -30.01 -13.13
C TRP A 516 2.29 -30.46 -13.22
N LYS A 517 3.04 -29.84 -14.13
CA LYS A 517 4.48 -30.04 -14.31
C LYS A 517 5.25 -28.82 -13.82
N GLY A 518 6.28 -29.05 -13.01
CA GLY A 518 7.21 -27.98 -12.62
C GLY A 518 8.10 -27.57 -13.79
N LEU A 519 8.49 -26.31 -13.85
CA LEU A 519 9.44 -25.79 -14.84
C LEU A 519 10.57 -25.04 -14.14
N GLY A 520 11.80 -25.50 -14.35
CA GLY A 520 13.01 -24.90 -13.78
C GLY A 520 13.10 -25.03 -12.26
N THR A 521 13.98 -24.26 -11.68
CA THR A 521 14.14 -24.10 -10.22
C THR A 521 13.36 -22.90 -9.71
N PRO A 522 12.97 -22.87 -8.41
CA PRO A 522 12.37 -21.67 -7.82
C PRO A 522 13.25 -20.45 -8.01
N ILE A 523 12.63 -19.31 -8.32
CA ILE A 523 13.32 -18.03 -8.56
C ILE A 523 13.26 -17.20 -7.27
N ASP A 524 14.42 -16.74 -6.80
CA ASP A 524 14.51 -15.73 -5.75
C ASP A 524 14.19 -14.34 -6.33
N VAL A 525 13.16 -13.70 -5.79
CA VAL A 525 12.71 -12.36 -6.19
C VAL A 525 13.04 -11.29 -5.13
N SER A 526 13.92 -11.60 -4.19
CA SER A 526 14.28 -10.67 -3.12
C SER A 526 14.79 -9.32 -3.61
N SER A 527 15.32 -9.23 -4.82
CA SER A 527 15.80 -7.99 -5.44
C SER A 527 14.76 -7.27 -6.33
N LEU A 528 13.54 -7.81 -6.50
CA LEU A 528 12.55 -7.22 -7.40
C LEU A 528 11.81 -6.01 -6.82
N PRO A 529 11.41 -5.96 -5.51
CA PRO A 529 10.63 -4.83 -5.04
C PRO A 529 11.38 -3.53 -5.27
N PRO A 530 10.75 -2.53 -5.93
CA PRO A 530 11.30 -1.19 -6.00
C PRO A 530 11.37 -0.56 -4.60
N TRP A 531 12.04 0.57 -4.47
CA TRP A 531 12.27 1.17 -3.16
C TRP A 531 10.98 1.72 -2.50
N ASP A 532 9.97 2.06 -3.30
CA ASP A 532 8.75 2.75 -2.88
C ASP A 532 7.45 1.94 -3.02
N LEU A 533 7.47 0.77 -3.69
CA LEU A 533 6.27 -0.01 -3.98
C LEU A 533 6.43 -1.50 -3.67
N GLY A 534 5.30 -2.17 -3.45
CA GLY A 534 5.20 -3.63 -3.41
C GLY A 534 5.25 -4.27 -4.81
N LEU A 535 5.30 -5.61 -4.82
CA LEU A 535 5.23 -6.38 -6.07
C LEU A 535 3.80 -6.41 -6.62
N ARG A 536 3.70 -6.55 -7.94
CA ARG A 536 2.44 -6.84 -8.64
C ARG A 536 2.50 -8.24 -9.23
N VAL A 537 1.35 -8.89 -9.27
CA VAL A 537 1.15 -10.16 -9.96
C VAL A 537 0.15 -9.96 -11.10
N GLY A 538 0.43 -10.49 -12.27
CA GLY A 538 -0.45 -10.23 -13.41
C GLY A 538 -0.14 -10.99 -14.68
N LEU A 539 -0.88 -10.61 -15.71
CA LEU A 539 -0.83 -11.12 -17.06
C LEU A 539 0.14 -10.30 -17.90
N THR A 540 0.84 -10.97 -18.78
CA THR A 540 1.78 -10.32 -19.72
C THR A 540 1.56 -10.82 -21.14
N CYS A 541 1.79 -9.91 -22.09
CA CYS A 541 1.79 -10.22 -23.52
C CYS A 541 2.84 -9.34 -24.21
N GLY A 542 3.62 -9.94 -25.11
CA GLY A 542 4.62 -9.18 -25.88
C GLY A 542 5.33 -10.05 -26.90
N GLY A 543 6.33 -9.49 -27.58
CA GLY A 543 7.09 -10.15 -28.62
C GLY A 543 6.94 -9.52 -29.99
N THR A 544 7.46 -10.16 -31.04
CA THR A 544 7.47 -9.63 -32.40
C THR A 544 6.14 -9.90 -33.13
N GLY A 545 5.72 -9.00 -34.02
CA GLY A 545 4.67 -9.31 -35.01
C GLY A 545 3.22 -9.09 -34.58
N GLY A 546 2.95 -8.17 -33.62
CA GLY A 546 1.57 -7.85 -33.23
C GLY A 546 0.99 -8.88 -32.25
N ALA A 547 1.74 -9.18 -31.21
CA ALA A 547 1.36 -10.10 -30.15
C ALA A 547 -0.03 -9.80 -29.59
N ARG A 548 -0.81 -10.87 -29.33
CA ARG A 548 -2.18 -10.78 -28.85
C ARG A 548 -2.55 -12.03 -28.06
N ALA A 549 -2.58 -11.92 -26.75
CA ALA A 549 -2.86 -13.02 -25.87
C ALA A 549 -4.31 -13.02 -25.40
N ARG A 550 -4.95 -14.21 -25.33
CA ARG A 550 -6.29 -14.38 -24.79
C ARG A 550 -6.27 -15.22 -23.53
N PHE A 551 -6.87 -14.68 -22.46
CA PHE A 551 -6.99 -15.34 -21.16
C PHE A 551 -8.45 -15.54 -20.78
N THR A 552 -8.78 -16.70 -20.18
CA THR A 552 -10.15 -17.03 -19.74
C THR A 552 -10.30 -17.07 -18.22
N GLY A 553 -9.26 -16.76 -17.47
CA GLY A 553 -9.29 -16.66 -16.01
C GLY A 553 -7.97 -16.20 -15.45
N PHE A 554 -8.05 -15.49 -14.33
CA PHE A 554 -6.92 -15.07 -13.51
C PHE A 554 -7.32 -15.17 -12.03
N HIS A 555 -6.58 -15.97 -11.27
CA HIS A 555 -6.89 -16.26 -9.87
C HIS A 555 -5.63 -16.11 -9.02
N VAL A 556 -5.78 -15.47 -7.85
CA VAL A 556 -4.74 -15.43 -6.83
C VAL A 556 -5.38 -15.82 -5.50
N GLU A 557 -4.91 -16.90 -4.91
CA GLU A 557 -5.45 -17.46 -3.67
C GLU A 557 -4.36 -17.75 -2.65
N ALA A 558 -4.66 -17.53 -1.37
CA ALA A 558 -3.74 -17.87 -0.28
C ALA A 558 -3.56 -19.39 -0.19
N VAL A 559 -2.32 -19.84 0.02
CA VAL A 559 -2.05 -21.23 0.37
C VAL A 559 -2.24 -21.39 1.88
N PRO A 560 -3.16 -22.24 2.36
CA PRO A 560 -3.34 -22.50 3.77
C PRO A 560 -2.04 -22.96 4.43
N SER A 561 -1.70 -22.39 5.60
CA SER A 561 -0.56 -22.85 6.36
C SER A 561 -0.79 -24.28 6.85
N ALA A 562 0.25 -25.11 6.84
CA ALA A 562 0.16 -26.53 7.26
C ALA A 562 -0.31 -26.74 8.72
N GLN A 563 -0.41 -25.68 9.52
CA GLN A 563 -0.93 -25.72 10.89
C GLN A 563 -2.46 -25.82 10.98
N THR A 564 -3.20 -25.35 9.98
CA THR A 564 -4.68 -25.43 9.96
C THR A 564 -5.22 -26.82 9.62
N ARG A 565 -4.39 -27.77 9.17
CA ARG A 565 -4.83 -29.14 8.84
C ARG A 565 -4.80 -30.14 9.99
N ARG A 566 -4.49 -29.72 11.22
CA ARG A 566 -4.45 -30.61 12.41
C ARG A 566 -5.64 -30.47 13.35
N GLU A 567 -6.60 -29.60 13.05
CA GLU A 567 -7.79 -29.37 13.89
C GLU A 567 -9.13 -29.66 13.17
N GLU A 568 -9.11 -30.25 11.99
CA GLU A 568 -10.26 -30.91 11.35
C GLU A 568 -10.01 -32.44 11.35
#